data_7f564e9f6114300072f6b7a51dc16342
#
_entry.id   7f564e9f6114300072f6b7a51dc16342
#
_cell.length_a   1.000
_cell.length_b   1.000
_cell.length_c   1.000
_cell.angle_alpha   90.00
_cell.angle_beta   90.00
_cell.angle_gamma   90.00
#
_symmetry.space_group_name_H-M   'P 1'
#
loop_
_entity.id
_entity.type
_entity.pdbx_description
1 polymer ?
#
loop_
_entity_poly.entity_id
_entity_poly.type
_entity_poly.pdbx_seq_one_letter_code
_entity_poly.pdbx_strand_id
1 'polypeptide(L)'
;MLPQFFARRYLFSPKSRSVVNLISGLSVVAVAMPVAAMIILLSVFNGFESLVKSMYSAFDADLTVSARLGQTFPADAIDTAAVARIPGVEAFSFVLEQSALLEHAGRQATATVRGVDDAYAAVFPLDSVVSAGEYRVRLGDIERLVMGQSMTYMLGIRSLADADVNVYAVRRGSFSSLLPFDNYTRRTVPLGGVYSLDLETERTYVLASLRLAQELFSHPGRVSGLVVRLREGADAEQVRRALGRLSGDD
;
A
#
# COMPACT_ATOMS: atom_id res chain seq x y z
N MET A 1 -23.47 25.48 -45.08
CA MET A 1 -23.24 26.67 -44.26
C MET A 1 -24.41 27.62 -44.19
N LEU A 2 -25.30 27.68 -45.19
CA LEU A 2 -26.50 28.54 -45.17
C LEU A 2 -27.52 28.20 -44.04
N PRO A 3 -27.83 26.94 -43.73
CA PRO A 3 -28.86 26.62 -42.73
C PRO A 3 -28.49 27.08 -41.30
N GLN A 4 -27.21 26.97 -40.92
CA GLN A 4 -26.71 27.39 -39.61
C GLN A 4 -26.75 28.94 -39.44
N PHE A 5 -26.51 29.67 -40.54
CA PHE A 5 -26.59 31.15 -40.53
C PHE A 5 -28.01 31.63 -40.31
N PHE A 6 -28.98 31.00 -40.97
CA PHE A 6 -30.41 31.32 -40.78
C PHE A 6 -30.90 30.93 -39.41
N ALA A 7 -30.53 29.74 -38.88
CA ALA A 7 -30.93 29.32 -37.56
C ALA A 7 -30.42 30.29 -36.47
N ARG A 8 -29.16 30.70 -36.56
CA ARG A 8 -28.56 31.67 -35.61
C ARG A 8 -29.23 33.08 -35.70
N ARG A 9 -29.55 33.54 -36.89
CA ARG A 9 -30.20 34.83 -37.11
C ARG A 9 -31.67 34.84 -36.62
N TYR A 10 -32.38 33.72 -36.71
CA TYR A 10 -33.75 33.58 -36.17
C TYR A 10 -33.76 33.47 -34.64
N LEU A 11 -32.76 32.80 -34.05
CA LEU A 11 -32.67 32.63 -32.60
C LEU A 11 -32.36 33.95 -31.88
N PHE A 12 -31.61 34.87 -32.51
CA PHE A 12 -31.14 36.11 -31.90
C PHE A 12 -31.77 37.38 -32.53
N SER A 13 -32.93 37.24 -33.16
CA SER A 13 -33.60 38.40 -33.77
C SER A 13 -34.19 39.36 -32.71
N PRO A 14 -33.76 40.64 -32.65
CA PRO A 14 -34.18 41.57 -31.60
C PRO A 14 -35.64 42.05 -31.73
N LYS A 15 -36.37 41.69 -32.79
CA LYS A 15 -37.71 42.19 -33.09
C LYS A 15 -38.87 41.31 -32.62
N SER A 16 -38.60 40.13 -32.04
CA SER A 16 -39.66 39.25 -31.54
C SER A 16 -39.35 38.85 -30.09
N ARG A 17 -39.87 39.64 -29.14
CA ARG A 17 -40.12 39.16 -27.77
C ARG A 17 -41.29 38.20 -27.81
N SER A 18 -41.19 37.16 -28.61
CA SER A 18 -42.22 36.13 -28.69
C SER A 18 -42.08 35.20 -27.51
N VAL A 19 -43.19 34.86 -26.89
CA VAL A 19 -43.33 33.85 -25.85
C VAL A 19 -42.59 32.54 -26.26
N VAL A 20 -42.54 32.25 -27.57
CA VAL A 20 -41.82 31.11 -28.16
C VAL A 20 -40.31 31.18 -27.90
N ASN A 21 -39.67 32.34 -28.01
CA ASN A 21 -38.22 32.45 -27.75
C ASN A 21 -37.90 32.29 -26.26
N LEU A 22 -38.79 32.75 -25.38
CA LEU A 22 -38.66 32.54 -23.95
C LEU A 22 -38.79 31.06 -23.57
N ILE A 23 -39.78 30.36 -24.14
CA ILE A 23 -39.99 28.91 -23.91
C ILE A 23 -38.83 28.12 -24.45
N SER A 24 -38.33 28.43 -25.67
CA SER A 24 -37.18 27.79 -26.24
C SER A 24 -35.90 28.00 -25.42
N GLY A 25 -35.67 29.24 -24.95
CA GLY A 25 -34.54 29.54 -24.06
C GLY A 25 -34.63 28.80 -22.73
N LEU A 26 -35.82 28.76 -22.12
CA LEU A 26 -36.06 28.03 -20.89
C LEU A 26 -35.80 26.48 -21.07
N SER A 27 -36.27 25.94 -22.21
CA SER A 27 -36.03 24.52 -22.55
C SER A 27 -34.56 24.21 -22.72
N VAL A 28 -33.76 25.07 -23.34
CA VAL A 28 -32.30 24.90 -23.46
C VAL A 28 -31.65 24.91 -22.09
N VAL A 29 -32.00 25.85 -21.22
CA VAL A 29 -31.47 25.94 -19.86
C VAL A 29 -31.87 24.70 -19.04
N ALA A 30 -33.14 24.28 -19.16
CA ALA A 30 -33.63 23.10 -18.44
C ALA A 30 -32.91 21.80 -18.80
N VAL A 31 -32.43 21.68 -20.03
CA VAL A 31 -31.59 20.52 -20.45
C VAL A 31 -30.10 20.73 -20.16
N ALA A 32 -29.59 21.95 -20.39
CA ALA A 32 -28.18 22.26 -20.21
C ALA A 32 -27.74 22.19 -18.74
N MET A 33 -28.59 22.63 -17.81
CA MET A 33 -28.26 22.67 -16.38
C MET A 33 -28.04 21.28 -15.77
N PRO A 34 -28.92 20.28 -15.95
CA PRO A 34 -28.67 18.91 -15.45
C PRO A 34 -27.47 18.26 -16.11
N VAL A 35 -27.22 18.47 -17.42
CA VAL A 35 -26.06 17.93 -18.11
C VAL A 35 -24.77 18.54 -17.57
N ALA A 36 -24.72 19.86 -17.37
CA ALA A 36 -23.57 20.53 -16.76
C ALA A 36 -23.33 20.03 -15.33
N ALA A 37 -24.39 19.89 -14.53
CA ALA A 37 -24.30 19.35 -13.17
C ALA A 37 -23.74 17.91 -13.16
N MET A 38 -24.17 17.07 -14.09
CA MET A 38 -23.68 15.69 -14.22
C MET A 38 -22.20 15.64 -14.62
N ILE A 39 -21.78 16.51 -15.54
CA ILE A 39 -20.36 16.61 -15.95
C ILE A 39 -19.49 17.05 -14.77
N ILE A 40 -19.93 18.06 -14.02
CA ILE A 40 -19.21 18.54 -12.83
C ILE A 40 -19.12 17.44 -11.79
N LEU A 41 -20.23 16.73 -11.52
CA LEU A 41 -20.26 15.63 -10.56
C LEU A 41 -19.29 14.51 -10.95
N LEU A 42 -19.30 14.08 -12.21
CA LEU A 42 -18.38 13.07 -12.72
C LEU A 42 -16.91 13.53 -12.65
N SER A 43 -16.65 14.81 -12.95
CA SER A 43 -15.30 15.36 -12.86
C SER A 43 -14.78 15.36 -11.41
N VAL A 44 -15.62 15.75 -10.46
CA VAL A 44 -15.30 15.72 -9.03
C VAL A 44 -15.07 14.26 -8.57
N PHE A 45 -15.92 13.34 -9.02
CA PHE A 45 -15.80 11.92 -8.66
C PHE A 45 -14.50 11.30 -9.18
N ASN A 46 -14.16 11.58 -10.44
CA ASN A 46 -12.88 11.12 -11.02
C ASN A 46 -11.66 11.73 -10.31
N GLY A 47 -11.75 13.00 -9.94
CA GLY A 47 -10.70 13.65 -9.16
C GLY A 47 -10.54 13.05 -7.77
N PHE A 48 -11.66 12.75 -7.11
CA PHE A 48 -11.66 12.08 -5.80
C PHE A 48 -11.12 10.65 -5.88
N GLU A 49 -11.52 9.88 -6.89
CA GLU A 49 -10.98 8.52 -7.14
C GLU A 49 -9.46 8.54 -7.32
N SER A 50 -8.94 9.50 -8.10
CA SER A 50 -7.51 9.67 -8.30
C SER A 50 -6.78 10.03 -7.00
N LEU A 51 -7.38 10.91 -6.18
CA LEU A 51 -6.83 11.28 -4.88
C LEU A 51 -6.79 10.07 -3.93
N VAL A 52 -7.89 9.31 -3.84
CA VAL A 52 -7.98 8.10 -3.02
C VAL A 52 -6.94 7.08 -3.47
N LYS A 53 -6.82 6.81 -4.77
CA LYS A 53 -5.80 5.90 -5.30
C LYS A 53 -4.38 6.35 -4.95
N SER A 54 -4.09 7.64 -4.99
CA SER A 54 -2.77 8.16 -4.62
C SER A 54 -2.44 8.02 -3.14
N MET A 55 -3.45 8.02 -2.27
CA MET A 55 -3.27 7.83 -0.83
C MET A 55 -3.01 6.35 -0.46
N TYR A 56 -3.65 5.40 -1.16
CA TYR A 56 -3.46 3.97 -0.91
C TYR A 56 -2.21 3.37 -1.56
N SER A 57 -1.65 4.02 -2.58
CA SER A 57 -0.60 3.44 -3.42
C SER A 57 0.79 3.35 -2.78
N ALA A 58 1.02 3.99 -1.62
CA ALA A 58 2.37 4.05 -1.05
C ALA A 58 2.80 2.75 -0.33
N PHE A 59 1.85 1.91 0.10
CA PHE A 59 2.10 0.61 0.76
C PHE A 59 1.32 -0.56 0.18
N ASP A 60 0.45 -0.30 -0.83
CA ASP A 60 -0.31 -1.34 -1.50
C ASP A 60 0.41 -1.78 -2.78
N ALA A 61 0.73 -3.06 -2.83
CA ALA A 61 1.18 -3.70 -4.06
C ALA A 61 0.02 -3.79 -5.05
N ASP A 62 0.31 -3.67 -6.35
CA ASP A 62 -0.71 -3.85 -7.39
C ASP A 62 -1.29 -5.28 -7.36
N LEU A 63 -0.44 -6.26 -7.05
CA LEU A 63 -0.84 -7.65 -6.84
C LEU A 63 -0.07 -8.26 -5.66
N THR A 64 -0.74 -9.12 -4.90
CA THR A 64 -0.14 -9.90 -3.82
C THR A 64 -0.48 -11.37 -3.98
N VAL A 65 0.55 -12.21 -3.98
CA VAL A 65 0.42 -13.66 -3.90
C VAL A 65 0.59 -14.07 -2.45
N SER A 66 -0.41 -14.69 -1.86
CA SER A 66 -0.41 -15.13 -0.45
C SER A 66 -0.65 -16.63 -0.34
N ALA A 67 -0.33 -17.20 0.82
CA ALA A 67 -0.58 -18.61 1.08
C ALA A 67 -2.07 -18.92 1.07
N ARG A 68 -2.49 -19.93 0.31
CA ARG A 68 -3.87 -20.41 0.28
C ARG A 68 -4.29 -21.10 1.59
N LEU A 69 -3.35 -21.84 2.17
CA LEU A 69 -3.53 -22.54 3.44
C LEU A 69 -2.41 -22.13 4.40
N GLY A 70 -2.79 -21.73 5.61
CA GLY A 70 -1.86 -21.25 6.63
C GLY A 70 -1.52 -19.76 6.45
N GLN A 71 -0.44 -19.33 7.09
CA GLN A 71 -0.01 -17.91 7.07
C GLN A 71 1.29 -17.70 6.31
N THR A 72 2.01 -18.77 5.98
CA THR A 72 3.30 -18.70 5.32
C THR A 72 3.52 -19.90 4.40
N PHE A 73 4.33 -19.69 3.35
CA PHE A 73 4.79 -20.73 2.44
C PHE A 73 6.31 -20.64 2.25
N PRO A 74 6.99 -21.72 1.77
CA PRO A 74 8.42 -21.67 1.48
C PRO A 74 8.70 -20.67 0.35
N ALA A 75 9.73 -19.81 0.50
CA ALA A 75 10.05 -18.81 -0.53
C ALA A 75 10.49 -19.46 -1.84
N ASP A 76 11.10 -20.65 -1.79
CA ASP A 76 11.54 -21.43 -2.93
C ASP A 76 10.40 -22.14 -3.71
N ALA A 77 9.17 -22.09 -3.16
CA ALA A 77 7.98 -22.57 -3.87
C ALA A 77 7.62 -21.71 -5.10
N ILE A 78 8.13 -20.48 -5.18
CA ILE A 78 7.90 -19.58 -6.30
C ILE A 78 9.18 -19.40 -7.11
N ASP A 79 9.14 -19.74 -8.40
CA ASP A 79 10.22 -19.45 -9.33
C ASP A 79 10.31 -17.95 -9.63
N THR A 80 11.19 -17.26 -8.92
CA THR A 80 11.43 -15.81 -9.08
C THR A 80 11.91 -15.45 -10.49
N ALA A 81 12.64 -16.35 -11.16
CA ALA A 81 13.08 -16.12 -12.54
C ALA A 81 11.89 -16.19 -13.52
N ALA A 82 10.90 -17.01 -13.23
CA ALA A 82 9.65 -17.04 -14.01
C ALA A 82 8.81 -15.80 -13.76
N VAL A 83 8.68 -15.34 -12.50
CA VAL A 83 7.97 -14.10 -12.14
C VAL A 83 8.57 -12.89 -12.87
N ALA A 84 9.90 -12.75 -12.86
CA ALA A 84 10.60 -11.65 -13.55
C ALA A 84 10.36 -11.61 -15.07
N ARG A 85 10.01 -12.75 -15.70
CA ARG A 85 9.74 -12.85 -17.13
C ARG A 85 8.29 -12.55 -17.50
N ILE A 86 7.37 -12.40 -16.53
CA ILE A 86 5.96 -12.10 -16.82
C ILE A 86 5.88 -10.70 -17.42
N PRO A 87 5.32 -10.54 -18.64
CA PRO A 87 5.10 -9.22 -19.21
C PRO A 87 4.19 -8.38 -18.32
N GLY A 88 4.60 -7.16 -18.02
CA GLY A 88 3.85 -6.25 -17.14
C GLY A 88 4.33 -6.20 -15.69
N VAL A 89 5.16 -7.13 -15.24
CA VAL A 89 5.82 -7.03 -13.93
C VAL A 89 6.97 -6.02 -14.01
N GLU A 90 6.99 -5.05 -13.10
CA GLU A 90 8.07 -4.06 -12.94
C GLU A 90 9.06 -4.50 -11.88
N ALA A 91 8.56 -4.81 -10.68
CA ALA A 91 9.33 -5.27 -9.54
C ALA A 91 8.49 -6.22 -8.68
N PHE A 92 9.16 -7.01 -7.87
CA PHE A 92 8.52 -7.86 -6.86
C PHE A 92 9.44 -8.05 -5.67
N SER A 93 8.87 -8.37 -4.51
CA SER A 93 9.59 -8.60 -3.26
C SER A 93 8.86 -9.63 -2.41
N PHE A 94 9.60 -10.46 -1.69
CA PHE A 94 9.04 -11.32 -0.68
C PHE A 94 8.80 -10.57 0.61
N VAL A 95 7.67 -10.86 1.26
CA VAL A 95 7.33 -10.29 2.56
C VAL A 95 6.96 -11.38 3.57
N LEU A 96 7.31 -11.14 4.82
CA LEU A 96 6.85 -11.93 5.96
C LEU A 96 6.17 -11.01 6.96
N GLU A 97 4.87 -11.14 7.10
CA GLU A 97 4.06 -10.32 7.99
C GLU A 97 3.54 -11.13 9.17
N GLN A 98 3.83 -10.67 10.37
CA GLN A 98 3.24 -11.21 11.59
C GLN A 98 3.15 -10.14 12.67
N SER A 99 2.17 -10.30 13.57
CA SER A 99 1.97 -9.40 14.69
C SER A 99 3.04 -9.62 15.76
N ALA A 100 3.56 -8.54 16.30
CA ALA A 100 4.51 -8.51 17.40
C ALA A 100 4.13 -7.42 18.41
N LEU A 101 4.62 -7.56 19.63
CA LEU A 101 4.58 -6.51 20.63
C LEU A 101 5.90 -5.75 20.60
N LEU A 102 5.81 -4.44 20.48
CA LEU A 102 6.94 -3.53 20.56
C LEU A 102 6.99 -2.89 21.95
N GLU A 103 8.18 -2.69 22.47
CA GLU A 103 8.38 -2.01 23.75
C GLU A 103 9.57 -1.08 23.66
N HIS A 104 9.40 0.15 24.16
CA HIS A 104 10.46 1.12 24.33
C HIS A 104 10.21 1.91 25.61
N ALA A 105 11.22 1.96 26.51
CA ALA A 105 11.17 2.73 27.76
C ALA A 105 9.89 2.49 28.60
N GLY A 106 9.41 1.22 28.65
CA GLY A 106 8.21 0.84 29.40
C GLY A 106 6.88 1.11 28.69
N ARG A 107 6.89 1.71 27.51
CA ARG A 107 5.70 1.87 26.66
C ARG A 107 5.59 0.71 25.68
N GLN A 108 4.38 0.22 25.47
CA GLN A 108 4.11 -0.92 24.62
C GLN A 108 3.10 -0.58 23.54
N ALA A 109 3.28 -1.17 22.36
CA ALA A 109 2.35 -1.09 21.24
C ALA A 109 2.38 -2.39 20.46
N THR A 110 1.23 -2.80 19.93
CA THR A 110 1.15 -3.93 19.00
C THR A 110 1.31 -3.42 17.58
N ALA A 111 2.12 -4.11 16.77
CA ALA A 111 2.33 -3.80 15.39
C ALA A 111 2.42 -5.07 14.53
N THR A 112 2.19 -4.94 13.24
CA THR A 112 2.54 -5.95 12.25
C THR A 112 3.97 -5.69 11.78
N VAL A 113 4.89 -6.56 12.14
CA VAL A 113 6.25 -6.53 11.61
C VAL A 113 6.22 -7.11 10.21
N ARG A 114 6.55 -6.29 9.23
CA ARG A 114 6.71 -6.67 7.82
C ARG A 114 8.21 -6.82 7.53
N GLY A 115 8.66 -8.06 7.49
CA GLY A 115 10.00 -8.42 7.03
C GLY A 115 10.06 -8.31 5.52
N VAL A 116 11.03 -7.56 5.00
CA VAL A 116 11.18 -7.25 3.57
C VAL A 116 12.58 -7.61 3.08
N ASP A 117 12.70 -8.02 1.82
CA ASP A 117 13.96 -8.23 1.16
C ASP A 117 14.52 -6.93 0.55
N ASP A 118 15.73 -7.01 -0.04
CA ASP A 118 16.40 -5.85 -0.62
C ASP A 118 15.67 -5.31 -1.87
N ALA A 119 14.82 -6.12 -2.51
CA ALA A 119 14.05 -5.70 -3.70
C ALA A 119 12.80 -4.88 -3.32
N TYR A 120 12.41 -4.84 -2.05
CA TYR A 120 11.21 -4.15 -1.59
C TYR A 120 11.20 -2.65 -1.93
N ALA A 121 12.36 -1.99 -1.89
CA ALA A 121 12.48 -0.58 -2.26
C ALA A 121 12.14 -0.30 -3.75
N ALA A 122 12.30 -1.31 -4.62
CA ALA A 122 11.88 -1.19 -6.02
C ALA A 122 10.36 -1.33 -6.19
N VAL A 123 9.70 -2.09 -5.29
CA VAL A 123 8.24 -2.21 -5.27
C VAL A 123 7.61 -0.98 -4.64
N PHE A 124 8.18 -0.49 -3.53
CA PHE A 124 7.68 0.66 -2.77
C PHE A 124 8.80 1.70 -2.59
N PRO A 125 8.78 2.83 -3.32
CA PRO A 125 9.80 3.87 -3.20
C PRO A 125 9.61 4.69 -1.91
N LEU A 126 9.89 4.06 -0.76
CA LEU A 126 9.66 4.62 0.57
C LEU A 126 10.58 5.79 0.92
N ASP A 127 11.66 5.98 0.19
CA ASP A 127 12.58 7.13 0.40
C ASP A 127 11.86 8.48 0.33
N SER A 128 10.80 8.57 -0.48
CA SER A 128 10.00 9.79 -0.64
C SER A 128 9.11 10.12 0.56
N VAL A 129 8.83 9.15 1.43
CA VAL A 129 7.94 9.29 2.59
C VAL A 129 8.67 9.18 3.93
N VAL A 130 10.00 8.99 3.91
CA VAL A 130 10.83 9.03 5.12
C VAL A 130 10.90 10.46 5.65
N SER A 131 10.44 10.66 6.88
CA SER A 131 10.43 11.95 7.56
C SER A 131 11.67 12.16 8.45
N ALA A 132 12.31 11.06 8.89
CA ALA A 132 13.54 11.11 9.70
C ALA A 132 14.35 9.82 9.52
N GLY A 133 15.68 9.93 9.51
CA GLY A 133 16.59 8.81 9.27
C GLY A 133 16.63 8.37 7.82
N GLU A 134 16.77 7.07 7.58
CA GLU A 134 16.87 6.47 6.25
C GLU A 134 15.97 5.24 6.13
N TYR A 135 15.43 5.00 4.92
CA TYR A 135 14.80 3.74 4.61
C TYR A 135 15.86 2.65 4.39
N ARG A 136 16.40 2.13 5.49
CA ARG A 136 17.32 0.99 5.48
C ARG A 136 17.03 0.08 6.65
N VAL A 137 16.45 -1.07 6.38
CA VAL A 137 16.17 -2.11 7.38
C VAL A 137 17.41 -2.85 7.85
N ARG A 138 18.55 -2.62 7.18
CA ARG A 138 19.85 -3.18 7.54
C ARG A 138 20.99 -2.23 7.15
N LEU A 139 21.99 -2.09 8.01
CA LEU A 139 23.23 -1.36 7.74
C LEU A 139 24.43 -2.25 8.06
N GLY A 140 25.06 -2.84 7.05
CA GLY A 140 26.03 -3.89 7.23
C GLY A 140 25.42 -5.11 7.94
N ASP A 141 25.93 -5.46 9.11
CA ASP A 141 25.41 -6.57 9.93
C ASP A 141 24.37 -6.11 10.98
N ILE A 142 24.11 -4.81 11.08
CA ILE A 142 23.18 -4.25 12.05
C ILE A 142 21.76 -4.25 11.46
N GLU A 143 20.88 -5.00 12.09
CA GLU A 143 19.45 -4.96 11.81
C GLU A 143 18.85 -3.66 12.33
N ARG A 144 17.91 -3.06 11.60
CA ARG A 144 17.26 -1.80 11.95
C ARG A 144 15.76 -1.90 11.65
N LEU A 145 14.96 -1.17 12.44
CA LEU A 145 13.55 -1.02 12.19
C LEU A 145 13.29 0.31 11.45
N VAL A 146 12.29 0.29 10.58
CA VAL A 146 11.71 1.52 10.03
C VAL A 146 10.22 1.50 10.38
N MET A 147 9.74 2.54 11.06
CA MET A 147 8.37 2.56 11.58
C MET A 147 7.65 3.87 11.27
N GLY A 148 6.32 3.84 11.33
CA GLY A 148 5.51 5.02 11.12
C GLY A 148 5.67 6.06 12.23
N GLN A 149 5.50 7.32 11.88
CA GLN A 149 5.60 8.44 12.83
C GLN A 149 4.61 8.29 14.00
N SER A 150 3.39 7.84 13.73
CA SER A 150 2.39 7.59 14.78
C SER A 150 2.82 6.51 15.76
N MET A 151 3.51 5.44 15.28
CA MET A 151 4.05 4.40 16.14
C MET A 151 5.17 4.94 17.05
N THR A 152 6.05 5.80 16.54
CA THR A 152 7.10 6.42 17.36
C THR A 152 6.52 7.27 18.49
N TYR A 153 5.42 8.00 18.22
CA TYR A 153 4.70 8.74 19.28
C TYR A 153 4.10 7.81 20.33
N MET A 154 3.47 6.71 19.93
CA MET A 154 2.89 5.73 20.85
C MET A 154 3.95 5.13 21.78
N LEU A 155 5.12 4.81 21.25
CA LEU A 155 6.26 4.28 22.00
C LEU A 155 7.06 5.36 22.77
N GLY A 156 6.74 6.65 22.54
CA GLY A 156 7.43 7.77 23.21
C GLY A 156 8.83 8.01 22.70
N ILE A 157 9.17 7.54 21.50
CA ILE A 157 10.46 7.75 20.87
C ILE A 157 10.53 9.20 20.37
N ARG A 158 11.54 9.95 20.82
CA ARG A 158 11.74 11.36 20.46
C ARG A 158 12.98 11.60 19.61
N SER A 159 13.90 10.66 19.60
CA SER A 159 15.17 10.73 18.87
C SER A 159 15.53 9.36 18.32
N LEU A 160 16.09 9.31 17.12
CA LEU A 160 16.60 8.08 16.53
C LEU A 160 17.87 7.57 17.21
N ALA A 161 18.65 8.46 17.85
CA ALA A 161 19.95 8.13 18.41
C ALA A 161 19.89 7.15 19.59
N ASP A 162 18.80 7.16 20.36
CA ASP A 162 18.60 6.32 21.56
C ASP A 162 17.36 5.44 21.43
N ALA A 163 16.92 5.15 20.20
CA ALA A 163 15.68 4.45 19.93
C ALA A 163 15.91 2.93 19.74
N ASP A 164 16.35 2.26 20.79
CA ASP A 164 16.34 0.80 20.84
C ASP A 164 14.94 0.28 21.16
N VAL A 165 14.40 -0.54 20.30
CA VAL A 165 13.06 -1.12 20.43
C VAL A 165 13.16 -2.61 20.70
N ASN A 166 12.53 -3.07 21.78
CA ASN A 166 12.37 -4.48 22.05
C ASN A 166 11.18 -5.01 21.24
N VAL A 167 11.43 -6.01 20.42
CA VAL A 167 10.39 -6.71 19.63
C VAL A 167 10.14 -8.06 20.25
N TYR A 168 8.90 -8.33 20.66
CA TYR A 168 8.47 -9.60 21.22
C TYR A 168 7.57 -10.31 20.21
N ALA A 169 8.02 -11.45 19.72
CA ALA A 169 7.31 -12.28 18.78
C ALA A 169 6.88 -13.58 19.44
N VAL A 170 5.61 -13.97 19.29
CA VAL A 170 5.10 -15.23 19.83
C VAL A 170 5.62 -16.39 18.96
N ARG A 171 6.28 -17.37 19.58
CA ARG A 171 6.65 -18.63 18.92
C ARG A 171 5.42 -19.48 18.67
N ARG A 172 5.18 -19.87 17.44
CA ARG A 172 4.24 -20.92 17.11
C ARG A 172 4.82 -22.28 17.47
N GLY A 173 4.13 -23.07 18.29
CA GLY A 173 4.37 -24.50 18.37
C GLY A 173 4.50 -25.16 19.72
N SER A 174 4.51 -24.45 20.84
CA SER A 174 4.54 -25.11 22.14
C SER A 174 3.74 -24.35 23.19
N PHE A 175 2.42 -24.50 23.16
CA PHE A 175 1.65 -24.27 24.38
C PHE A 175 1.96 -25.40 25.37
N SER A 176 3.14 -25.36 25.96
CA SER A 176 3.37 -26.12 27.17
C SER A 176 2.74 -25.36 28.33
N SER A 177 1.67 -25.91 28.82
CA SER A 177 0.91 -25.41 29.99
C SER A 177 1.77 -25.29 31.26
N LEU A 178 3.01 -25.79 31.25
CA LEU A 178 3.86 -25.90 32.45
C LEU A 178 4.95 -24.79 32.51
N LEU A 179 5.26 -24.09 31.42
CA LEU A 179 6.25 -23.00 31.41
C LEU A 179 5.79 -21.85 30.50
N PRO A 180 5.04 -20.88 31.00
CA PRO A 180 4.50 -19.80 30.18
C PRO A 180 5.56 -18.79 29.69
N PHE A 181 6.80 -18.86 30.15
CA PHE A 181 7.86 -17.89 29.88
C PHE A 181 8.73 -18.18 28.65
N ASP A 182 8.63 -19.37 28.05
CA ASP A 182 9.47 -19.78 26.91
C ASP A 182 8.80 -19.56 25.52
N ASN A 183 7.63 -18.92 25.49
CA ASN A 183 6.81 -18.88 24.28
C ASN A 183 7.02 -17.63 23.41
N TYR A 184 8.00 -16.77 23.69
CA TYR A 184 8.28 -15.59 22.89
C TYR A 184 9.79 -15.47 22.58
N THR A 185 10.05 -14.91 21.40
CA THR A 185 11.41 -14.46 21.02
C THR A 185 11.49 -12.98 21.27
N ARG A 186 12.52 -12.51 21.97
CA ARG A 186 12.80 -11.08 22.15
C ARG A 186 14.07 -10.71 21.38
N ARG A 187 14.01 -9.60 20.65
CA ARG A 187 15.17 -8.95 20.02
C ARG A 187 15.10 -7.45 20.29
N THR A 188 16.24 -6.88 20.66
CA THR A 188 16.40 -5.43 20.74
C THR A 188 16.99 -4.95 19.43
N VAL A 189 16.34 -4.02 18.77
CA VAL A 189 16.68 -3.56 17.42
C VAL A 189 16.63 -2.04 17.38
N PRO A 190 17.69 -1.35 16.90
CA PRO A 190 17.69 0.09 16.78
C PRO A 190 16.73 0.58 15.69
N LEU A 191 16.15 1.75 15.90
CA LEU A 191 15.34 2.44 14.90
C LEU A 191 16.25 3.12 13.88
N GLY A 192 16.06 2.81 12.59
CA GLY A 192 16.84 3.36 11.48
C GLY A 192 16.18 4.49 10.73
N GLY A 193 14.85 4.53 10.72
CA GLY A 193 14.09 5.53 10.01
C GLY A 193 12.65 5.62 10.47
N VAL A 194 12.03 6.75 10.18
CA VAL A 194 10.62 7.04 10.44
C VAL A 194 9.98 7.46 9.13
N TYR A 195 8.89 6.84 8.77
CA TYR A 195 8.10 7.21 7.60
C TYR A 195 6.79 7.90 8.03
N SER A 196 6.28 8.77 7.15
CA SER A 196 4.98 9.41 7.32
C SER A 196 4.11 9.16 6.10
N LEU A 197 2.97 8.53 6.35
CA LEU A 197 1.96 8.17 5.36
C LEU A 197 0.57 8.48 5.93
N ASP A 198 -0.35 7.54 5.79
CA ASP A 198 -1.63 7.58 6.46
C ASP A 198 -1.55 7.03 7.89
N LEU A 199 -2.47 7.48 8.73
CA LEU A 199 -2.48 7.18 10.16
C LEU A 199 -2.63 5.68 10.47
N GLU A 200 -3.35 4.94 9.65
CA GLU A 200 -3.59 3.51 9.84
C GLU A 200 -2.33 2.70 9.55
N THR A 201 -1.69 2.95 8.41
CA THR A 201 -0.41 2.34 8.03
C THR A 201 0.69 2.64 9.04
N GLU A 202 0.81 3.91 9.47
CA GLU A 202 1.82 4.34 10.46
C GLU A 202 1.66 3.65 11.82
N ARG A 203 0.44 3.31 12.22
CA ARG A 203 0.15 2.63 13.49
C ARG A 203 0.25 1.12 13.40
N THR A 204 0.11 0.59 12.20
CA THR A 204 -0.02 -0.85 11.99
C THR A 204 1.32 -1.49 11.63
N TYR A 205 2.09 -0.89 10.74
CA TYR A 205 3.25 -1.55 10.15
C TYR A 205 4.59 -1.04 10.70
N VAL A 206 5.49 -2.00 10.91
CA VAL A 206 6.91 -1.75 11.20
C VAL A 206 7.73 -2.62 10.25
N LEU A 207 8.64 -1.99 9.51
CA LEU A 207 9.48 -2.66 8.54
C LEU A 207 10.76 -3.16 9.22
N ALA A 208 11.15 -4.37 8.87
CA ALA A 208 12.36 -5.04 9.31
C ALA A 208 12.98 -5.79 8.13
N SER A 209 14.21 -6.29 8.24
CA SER A 209 14.71 -7.19 7.22
C SER A 209 13.96 -8.53 7.24
N LEU A 210 13.83 -9.17 6.07
CA LEU A 210 13.19 -10.48 5.95
C LEU A 210 13.88 -11.50 6.84
N ARG A 211 15.21 -11.44 6.93
CA ARG A 211 16.02 -12.31 7.81
C ARG A 211 15.64 -12.14 9.28
N LEU A 212 15.59 -10.89 9.77
CA LEU A 212 15.20 -10.61 11.14
C LEU A 212 13.76 -11.09 11.44
N ALA A 213 12.83 -10.87 10.54
CA ALA A 213 11.46 -11.35 10.70
C ALA A 213 11.38 -12.88 10.73
N GLN A 214 12.11 -13.57 9.86
CA GLN A 214 12.20 -15.04 9.86
C GLN A 214 12.78 -15.59 11.17
N GLU A 215 13.81 -14.95 11.73
CA GLU A 215 14.37 -15.30 13.04
C GLU A 215 13.38 -15.05 14.18
N LEU A 216 12.77 -13.87 14.22
CA LEU A 216 11.80 -13.47 15.26
C LEU A 216 10.63 -14.43 15.35
N PHE A 217 10.05 -14.77 14.20
CA PHE A 217 8.85 -15.61 14.12
C PHE A 217 9.13 -17.09 13.96
N SER A 218 10.41 -17.51 13.97
CA SER A 218 10.83 -18.90 13.79
C SER A 218 10.32 -19.53 12.49
N HIS A 219 10.42 -18.77 11.39
CA HIS A 219 10.00 -19.15 10.04
C HIS A 219 11.16 -19.12 9.04
N PRO A 220 12.26 -19.89 9.22
CA PRO A 220 13.41 -19.88 8.33
C PRO A 220 13.00 -20.26 6.91
N GLY A 221 13.40 -19.45 5.91
CA GLY A 221 13.10 -19.68 4.49
C GLY A 221 11.62 -19.55 4.10
N ARG A 222 10.75 -19.08 5.00
CA ARG A 222 9.32 -18.92 4.72
C ARG A 222 8.94 -17.45 4.60
N VAL A 223 7.89 -17.20 3.83
CA VAL A 223 7.32 -15.88 3.57
C VAL A 223 5.79 -15.94 3.70
N SER A 224 5.15 -14.81 3.96
CA SER A 224 3.69 -14.71 3.99
C SER A 224 3.11 -14.31 2.63
N GLY A 225 3.92 -13.66 1.79
CA GLY A 225 3.48 -13.20 0.48
C GLY A 225 4.61 -12.80 -0.44
N LEU A 226 4.26 -12.69 -1.71
CA LEU A 226 5.03 -12.03 -2.75
C LEU A 226 4.23 -10.81 -3.20
N VAL A 227 4.78 -9.62 -3.02
CA VAL A 227 4.20 -8.35 -3.49
C VAL A 227 4.79 -8.00 -4.83
N VAL A 228 3.94 -7.57 -5.76
CA VAL A 228 4.31 -7.30 -7.16
C VAL A 228 3.85 -5.90 -7.54
N ARG A 229 4.76 -5.14 -8.14
CA ARG A 229 4.48 -3.87 -8.80
C ARG A 229 4.34 -4.08 -10.29
N LEU A 230 3.32 -3.50 -10.87
CA LEU A 230 3.07 -3.57 -12.31
C LEU A 230 3.63 -2.34 -13.02
N ARG A 231 4.03 -2.53 -14.27
CA ARG A 231 4.36 -1.42 -15.16
C ARG A 231 3.10 -0.61 -15.48
N GLU A 232 3.25 0.67 -15.66
CA GLU A 232 2.16 1.54 -16.06
C GLU A 232 1.48 1.04 -17.34
N GLY A 233 0.14 0.90 -17.29
CA GLY A 233 -0.65 0.37 -18.39
C GLY A 233 -0.63 -1.16 -18.57
N ALA A 234 -0.02 -1.92 -17.66
CA ALA A 234 -0.06 -3.38 -17.69
C ALA A 234 -1.46 -3.90 -17.37
N ASP A 235 -1.84 -5.01 -18.02
CA ASP A 235 -3.08 -5.73 -17.73
C ASP A 235 -2.90 -6.57 -16.43
N ALA A 236 -3.40 -6.04 -15.31
CA ALA A 236 -3.32 -6.69 -14.00
C ALA A 236 -3.94 -8.10 -14.02
N GLU A 237 -5.03 -8.30 -14.78
CA GLU A 237 -5.71 -9.59 -14.86
C GLU A 237 -4.87 -10.63 -15.62
N GLN A 238 -4.14 -10.20 -16.65
CA GLN A 238 -3.22 -11.07 -17.37
C GLN A 238 -2.05 -11.48 -16.46
N VAL A 239 -1.47 -10.54 -15.73
CA VAL A 239 -0.37 -10.83 -14.79
C VAL A 239 -0.85 -11.73 -13.66
N ARG A 240 -2.05 -11.48 -13.08
CA ARG A 240 -2.67 -12.32 -12.05
C ARG A 240 -2.82 -13.77 -12.49
N ARG A 241 -3.33 -13.99 -13.71
CA ARG A 241 -3.45 -15.35 -14.28
C ARG A 241 -2.10 -16.02 -14.50
N ALA A 242 -1.09 -15.26 -14.91
CA ALA A 242 0.26 -15.79 -15.09
C ALA A 242 0.90 -16.18 -13.74
N LEU A 243 0.72 -15.36 -12.69
CA LEU A 243 1.17 -15.67 -11.33
C LEU A 243 0.44 -16.88 -10.75
N GLY A 244 -0.88 -17.01 -10.95
CA GLY A 244 -1.67 -18.17 -10.52
C GLY A 244 -1.13 -19.50 -11.07
N ARG A 245 -0.74 -19.54 -12.32
CA ARG A 245 -0.12 -20.74 -12.92
C ARG A 245 1.23 -21.11 -12.30
N LEU A 246 2.01 -20.13 -11.85
CA LEU A 246 3.30 -20.37 -11.19
C LEU A 246 3.13 -20.82 -9.73
N SER A 247 2.05 -20.41 -9.07
CA SER A 247 1.74 -20.78 -7.68
C SER A 247 0.95 -22.10 -7.57
N GLY A 248 0.61 -22.75 -8.68
CA GLY A 248 -0.14 -24.02 -8.70
C GLY A 248 -1.65 -23.85 -8.45
N ASP A 249 -2.17 -22.66 -8.68
CA ASP A 249 -3.61 -22.37 -8.67
C ASP A 249 -4.15 -22.51 -10.12
N ASP A 250 -4.53 -23.73 -10.52
CA ASP A 250 -5.40 -24.00 -11.68
C ASP A 250 -6.87 -24.10 -11.23
#